data_f13c6e043ad05a73bb39d939403d0434
#
_entry.id   f13c6e043ad05a73bb39d939403d0434
#
_cell.length_a   1.000
_cell.length_b   1.000
_cell.length_c   1.000
_cell.angle_alpha   90.00
_cell.angle_beta   90.00
_cell.angle_gamma   90.00
#
_symmetry.space_group_name_H-M   'P 1'
#
loop_
_entity.id
_entity.type
_entity.pdbx_description
1 polymer ?
#
loop_
_entity_poly.entity_id
_entity_poly.type
_entity_poly.pdbx_seq_one_letter_code
_entity_poly.pdbx_strand_id
1 'polypeptide(L)'
;MRGWIQELNMMVEFREDTMRKAQPSESVLKRTAFSSFIRNFVRIPTALFGSIFLFITFFASILAPWISPYDPNVMDYNYLLSGFSSEHWLGTDQIGRDTLSRLLHGSRTAFVVSFGAVSLAVILGVPLGLVSVHFRGWTDDILMRIMDALIVFPSLLIAIGLSVALGSSLLTVVLAIGIAN
;
A
#
# COMPACT_ATOMS: atom_id res chain seq x y z
N MET A 1 57.74 32.54 0.77
CA MET A 1 56.97 31.30 0.55
C MET A 1 56.04 30.88 1.69
N ARG A 2 56.33 31.12 2.96
CA ARG A 2 55.47 30.72 4.11
C ARG A 2 54.19 31.57 4.27
N GLY A 3 54.15 32.83 3.84
CA GLY A 3 52.97 33.68 3.99
C GLY A 3 51.78 33.29 3.14
N TRP A 4 52.01 32.85 1.91
CA TRP A 4 50.97 32.40 0.97
C TRP A 4 50.22 31.15 1.43
N ILE A 5 50.90 30.23 2.12
CA ILE A 5 50.30 29.02 2.63
C ILE A 5 49.37 29.34 3.81
N GLN A 6 49.72 30.32 4.64
CA GLN A 6 48.84 30.74 5.74
C GLN A 6 47.58 31.45 5.26
N GLU A 7 47.67 32.32 4.24
CA GLU A 7 46.50 32.97 3.64
C GLU A 7 45.58 31.97 2.96
N LEU A 8 46.13 31.00 2.25
CA LEU A 8 45.34 29.90 1.65
C LEU A 8 44.63 29.06 2.68
N ASN A 9 45.27 28.67 3.77
CA ASN A 9 44.64 27.91 4.83
C ASN A 9 43.52 28.69 5.52
N MET A 10 43.72 29.98 5.76
CA MET A 10 42.71 30.86 6.34
C MET A 10 41.50 31.04 5.44
N MET A 11 41.69 31.12 4.12
CA MET A 11 40.58 31.17 3.14
C MET A 11 39.83 29.86 3.05
N VAL A 12 40.51 28.70 3.13
CA VAL A 12 39.88 27.40 3.15
C VAL A 12 39.04 27.22 4.43
N GLU A 13 39.61 27.54 5.59
CA GLU A 13 38.90 27.46 6.87
C GLU A 13 37.67 28.39 6.90
N PHE A 14 37.80 29.62 6.43
CA PHE A 14 36.67 30.54 6.33
C PHE A 14 35.58 30.02 5.39
N ARG A 15 35.96 29.39 4.28
CA ARG A 15 35.02 28.82 3.31
C ARG A 15 34.29 27.60 3.90
N GLU A 16 35.02 26.75 4.60
CA GLU A 16 34.41 25.58 5.27
C GLU A 16 33.44 25.98 6.38
N ASP A 17 33.80 26.97 7.20
CA ASP A 17 32.96 27.48 8.28
C ASP A 17 31.70 28.17 7.73
N THR A 18 31.84 28.90 6.63
CA THR A 18 30.69 29.53 5.94
C THR A 18 29.76 28.48 5.31
N MET A 19 30.31 27.45 4.70
CA MET A 19 29.53 26.35 4.13
C MET A 19 28.82 25.52 5.22
N ARG A 20 29.49 25.29 6.35
CA ARG A 20 28.95 24.58 7.50
C ARG A 20 27.78 25.32 8.15
N LYS A 21 27.88 26.66 8.24
CA LYS A 21 26.80 27.53 8.75
C LYS A 21 25.66 27.70 7.77
N ALA A 22 25.89 27.51 6.48
CA ALA A 22 24.88 27.59 5.43
C ALA A 22 24.08 26.30 5.26
N GLN A 23 24.50 25.18 5.87
CA GLN A 23 23.73 23.94 5.81
C GLN A 23 22.52 24.02 6.77
N PRO A 24 21.30 24.04 6.26
CA PRO A 24 20.11 24.03 7.11
C PRO A 24 20.09 22.73 7.91
N SER A 25 19.74 22.82 9.19
CA SER A 25 19.65 21.64 10.06
C SER A 25 18.68 20.61 9.45
N GLU A 26 18.99 19.32 9.62
CA GLU A 26 18.14 18.22 9.11
C GLU A 26 16.67 18.35 9.52
N SER A 27 16.41 18.92 10.68
CA SER A 27 15.07 19.18 11.19
C SER A 27 14.33 20.25 10.37
N VAL A 28 15.03 21.26 9.87
CA VAL A 28 14.46 22.31 9.00
C VAL A 28 14.17 21.72 7.61
N LEU A 29 15.09 20.93 7.06
CA LEU A 29 14.88 20.26 5.76
C LEU A 29 13.67 19.30 5.81
N LYS A 30 13.54 18.49 6.87
CA LYS A 30 12.40 17.57 7.04
C LYS A 30 11.07 18.31 7.20
N ARG A 31 11.03 19.39 7.98
CA ARG A 31 9.82 20.21 8.14
C ARG A 31 9.41 20.90 6.83
N THR A 32 10.38 21.42 6.10
CA THR A 32 10.10 22.09 4.81
C THR A 32 9.64 21.08 3.75
N ALA A 33 10.24 19.89 3.70
CA ALA A 33 9.85 18.84 2.77
C ALA A 33 8.42 18.35 3.04
N PHE A 34 8.06 18.08 4.29
CA PHE A 34 6.73 17.62 4.66
C PHE A 34 5.64 18.67 4.41
N SER A 35 5.89 19.93 4.79
CA SER A 35 4.94 21.03 4.54
C SER A 35 4.77 21.32 3.04
N SER A 36 5.84 21.19 2.26
CA SER A 36 5.81 21.33 0.80
C SER A 36 5.06 20.16 0.15
N PHE A 37 5.24 18.95 0.65
CA PHE A 37 4.51 17.77 0.19
C PHE A 37 3.00 17.96 0.40
N ILE A 38 2.56 18.29 1.61
CA ILE A 38 1.13 18.51 1.91
C ILE A 38 0.57 19.64 1.06
N ARG A 39 1.27 20.77 0.95
CA ARG A 39 0.83 21.92 0.16
C ARG A 39 0.70 21.57 -1.32
N ASN A 40 1.64 20.80 -1.88
CA ASN A 40 1.59 20.37 -3.26
C ASN A 40 0.51 19.31 -3.48
N PHE A 41 0.33 18.38 -2.52
CA PHE A 41 -0.71 17.36 -2.56
C PHE A 41 -2.12 17.97 -2.58
N VAL A 42 -2.39 18.95 -1.71
CA VAL A 42 -3.70 19.64 -1.65
C VAL A 42 -3.97 20.48 -2.91
N ARG A 43 -2.93 20.90 -3.63
CA ARG A 43 -3.07 21.64 -4.89
C ARG A 43 -3.46 20.78 -6.08
N ILE A 44 -3.32 19.46 -5.99
CA ILE A 44 -3.70 18.52 -7.04
C ILE A 44 -5.12 18.03 -6.75
N PRO A 45 -6.15 18.51 -7.46
CA PRO A 45 -7.54 18.18 -7.15
C PRO A 45 -7.85 16.68 -7.28
N THR A 46 -7.20 15.99 -8.22
CA THR A 46 -7.36 14.54 -8.39
C THR A 46 -6.79 13.75 -7.21
N ALA A 47 -5.65 14.18 -6.64
CA ALA A 47 -5.07 13.54 -5.46
C ALA A 47 -5.94 13.76 -4.22
N LEU A 48 -6.49 14.97 -4.06
CA LEU A 48 -7.40 15.29 -2.96
C LEU A 48 -8.68 14.47 -3.05
N PHE A 49 -9.31 14.43 -4.24
CA PHE A 49 -10.52 13.62 -4.46
C PHE A 49 -10.27 12.13 -4.20
N GLY A 50 -9.18 11.58 -4.75
CA GLY A 50 -8.82 10.18 -4.56
C GLY A 50 -8.57 9.82 -3.10
N SER A 51 -7.87 10.69 -2.34
CA SER A 51 -7.62 10.43 -0.92
C SER A 51 -8.88 10.55 -0.06
N ILE A 52 -9.77 11.51 -0.35
CA ILE A 52 -11.06 11.61 0.34
C ILE A 52 -11.91 10.37 0.05
N PHE A 53 -11.98 9.93 -1.20
CA PHE A 53 -12.70 8.73 -1.58
C PHE A 53 -12.18 7.48 -0.85
N LEU A 54 -10.85 7.28 -0.85
CA LEU A 54 -10.23 6.18 -0.13
C LEU A 54 -10.48 6.25 1.38
N PHE A 55 -10.42 7.45 1.96
CA PHE A 55 -10.69 7.67 3.37
C PHE A 55 -12.13 7.29 3.72
N ILE A 56 -13.10 7.78 2.94
CA ILE A 56 -14.52 7.47 3.14
C ILE A 56 -14.75 5.95 3.02
N THR A 57 -14.21 5.32 1.97
CA THR A 57 -14.37 3.88 1.74
C THR A 57 -13.72 3.05 2.85
N PHE A 58 -12.55 3.46 3.34
CA PHE A 58 -11.86 2.81 4.44
C PHE A 58 -12.69 2.85 5.74
N PHE A 59 -13.20 4.03 6.12
CA PHE A 59 -14.02 4.16 7.31
C PHE A 59 -15.37 3.44 7.16
N ALA A 60 -16.00 3.53 5.98
CA ALA A 60 -17.22 2.79 5.69
C ALA A 60 -17.01 1.27 5.80
N SER A 61 -15.84 0.76 5.38
CA SER A 61 -15.50 -0.65 5.51
C SER A 61 -15.33 -1.12 6.97
N ILE A 62 -14.76 -0.28 7.82
CA ILE A 62 -14.63 -0.57 9.26
C ILE A 62 -16.00 -0.56 9.94
N LEU A 63 -16.82 0.41 9.60
CA LEU A 63 -18.16 0.59 10.15
C LEU A 63 -19.21 -0.31 9.48
N ALA A 64 -18.84 -1.10 8.46
CA ALA A 64 -19.76 -1.96 7.71
C ALA A 64 -20.70 -2.81 8.60
N PRO A 65 -20.26 -3.44 9.72
CA PRO A 65 -21.15 -4.24 10.57
C PRO A 65 -22.25 -3.42 11.26
N TRP A 66 -22.07 -2.10 11.41
CA TRP A 66 -23.02 -1.20 12.08
C TRP A 66 -23.85 -0.37 11.10
N ILE A 67 -23.31 -0.10 9.91
CA ILE A 67 -23.96 0.74 8.89
C ILE A 67 -24.74 -0.10 7.89
N SER A 68 -24.39 -1.37 7.72
CA SER A 68 -25.03 -2.28 6.76
C SER A 68 -26.51 -2.44 7.12
N PRO A 69 -27.45 -2.12 6.21
CA PRO A 69 -28.88 -2.28 6.49
C PRO A 69 -29.28 -3.74 6.64
N TYR A 70 -28.62 -4.65 5.91
CA TYR A 70 -28.92 -6.07 5.87
C TYR A 70 -27.65 -6.92 6.06
N ASP A 71 -27.82 -8.18 6.41
CA ASP A 71 -26.73 -9.16 6.34
C ASP A 71 -26.37 -9.42 4.87
N PRO A 72 -25.09 -9.33 4.46
CA PRO A 72 -24.67 -9.46 3.07
C PRO A 72 -24.91 -10.84 2.46
N ASN A 73 -25.20 -11.85 3.28
CA ASN A 73 -25.42 -13.24 2.84
C ASN A 73 -26.88 -13.65 2.82
N VAL A 74 -27.79 -12.90 3.43
CA VAL A 74 -29.21 -13.22 3.41
C VAL A 74 -29.77 -13.01 2.02
N MET A 75 -30.50 -14.01 1.54
CA MET A 75 -31.17 -14.04 0.25
C MET A 75 -32.64 -13.75 0.44
N ASP A 76 -33.19 -12.80 -0.31
CA ASP A 76 -34.63 -12.54 -0.37
C ASP A 76 -35.14 -12.75 -1.79
N TYR A 77 -35.81 -13.89 -1.97
CA TYR A 77 -36.34 -14.27 -3.28
C TYR A 77 -37.48 -13.40 -3.77
N ASN A 78 -38.05 -12.52 -2.93
CA ASN A 78 -39.07 -11.55 -3.34
C ASN A 78 -38.47 -10.36 -4.08
N TYR A 79 -37.16 -10.10 -3.89
CA TYR A 79 -36.44 -8.95 -4.45
C TYR A 79 -35.31 -9.37 -5.38
N LEU A 80 -35.53 -10.35 -6.25
CA LEU A 80 -34.54 -10.77 -7.25
C LEU A 80 -34.33 -9.67 -8.27
N LEU A 81 -33.05 -9.26 -8.48
CA LEU A 81 -32.67 -8.21 -9.43
C LEU A 81 -33.51 -6.92 -9.28
N SER A 82 -33.91 -6.60 -8.07
CA SER A 82 -34.66 -5.39 -7.78
C SER A 82 -33.77 -4.17 -8.00
N GLY A 83 -34.30 -3.14 -8.65
CA GLY A 83 -33.62 -1.85 -8.83
C GLY A 83 -33.50 -1.05 -7.53
N PHE A 84 -33.07 0.21 -7.67
CA PHE A 84 -32.99 1.14 -6.54
C PHE A 84 -34.37 1.34 -5.88
N SER A 85 -34.44 1.17 -4.58
CA SER A 85 -35.67 1.34 -3.80
C SER A 85 -35.35 1.93 -2.43
N SER A 86 -36.38 2.34 -1.67
CA SER A 86 -36.23 2.79 -0.29
C SER A 86 -35.75 1.70 0.64
N GLU A 87 -36.04 0.45 0.32
CA GLU A 87 -35.63 -0.75 1.08
C GLU A 87 -34.22 -1.18 0.68
N HIS A 88 -33.91 -1.18 -0.61
CA HIS A 88 -32.61 -1.55 -1.16
C HIS A 88 -31.99 -0.41 -1.95
N TRP A 89 -31.17 0.41 -1.32
CA TRP A 89 -30.63 1.66 -1.90
C TRP A 89 -29.80 1.44 -3.16
N LEU A 90 -29.05 0.36 -3.25
CA LEU A 90 -28.29 -0.03 -4.45
C LEU A 90 -28.91 -1.25 -5.18
N GLY A 91 -30.17 -1.56 -4.86
CA GLY A 91 -30.85 -2.72 -5.40
C GLY A 91 -30.31 -4.03 -4.84
N THR A 92 -30.73 -5.13 -5.49
CA THR A 92 -30.37 -6.50 -5.10
C THR A 92 -29.73 -7.26 -6.25
N ASP A 93 -28.98 -8.30 -5.92
CA ASP A 93 -28.35 -9.18 -6.91
C ASP A 93 -29.29 -10.26 -7.45
N GLN A 94 -28.74 -11.17 -8.26
CA GLN A 94 -29.48 -12.26 -8.92
C GLN A 94 -30.20 -13.22 -7.95
N ILE A 95 -29.80 -13.24 -6.70
CA ILE A 95 -30.35 -14.10 -5.65
C ILE A 95 -30.98 -13.31 -4.51
N GLY A 96 -31.26 -12.01 -4.74
CA GLY A 96 -31.99 -11.16 -3.81
C GLY A 96 -31.16 -10.62 -2.64
N ARG A 97 -29.83 -10.68 -2.69
CA ARG A 97 -28.97 -10.10 -1.63
C ARG A 97 -28.80 -8.60 -1.84
N ASP A 98 -28.80 -7.83 -0.75
CA ASP A 98 -28.63 -6.38 -0.80
C ASP A 98 -27.22 -5.97 -1.30
N THR A 99 -27.19 -5.22 -2.39
CA THR A 99 -25.94 -4.82 -3.05
C THR A 99 -25.11 -3.87 -2.19
N LEU A 100 -25.74 -2.94 -1.46
CA LEU A 100 -25.04 -2.00 -0.58
C LEU A 100 -24.34 -2.73 0.57
N SER A 101 -25.06 -3.62 1.25
CA SER A 101 -24.51 -4.42 2.33
C SER A 101 -23.34 -5.27 1.89
N ARG A 102 -23.44 -5.87 0.72
CA ARG A 102 -22.34 -6.64 0.11
C ARG A 102 -21.14 -5.77 -0.26
N LEU A 103 -21.37 -4.56 -0.78
CA LEU A 103 -20.29 -3.63 -1.11
C LEU A 103 -19.51 -3.20 0.13
N LEU A 104 -20.22 -2.87 1.23
CA LEU A 104 -19.62 -2.49 2.49
C LEU A 104 -18.77 -3.62 3.11
N HIS A 105 -19.30 -4.83 3.17
CA HIS A 105 -18.56 -5.99 3.71
C HIS A 105 -17.45 -6.46 2.77
N GLY A 106 -17.68 -6.39 1.44
CA GLY A 106 -16.68 -6.70 0.44
C GLY A 106 -15.49 -5.75 0.50
N SER A 107 -15.73 -4.45 0.70
CA SER A 107 -14.65 -3.47 0.87
C SER A 107 -13.80 -3.75 2.12
N ARG A 108 -14.41 -4.18 3.22
CA ARG A 108 -13.68 -4.61 4.43
C ARG A 108 -12.75 -5.77 4.13
N THR A 109 -13.25 -6.79 3.44
CA THR A 109 -12.43 -7.94 3.02
C THR A 109 -11.30 -7.49 2.10
N ALA A 110 -11.57 -6.63 1.13
CA ALA A 110 -10.57 -6.09 0.22
C ALA A 110 -9.45 -5.33 0.95
N PHE A 111 -9.78 -4.48 1.94
CA PHE A 111 -8.77 -3.79 2.75
C PHE A 111 -7.94 -4.75 3.59
N VAL A 112 -8.55 -5.73 4.25
CA VAL A 112 -7.83 -6.73 5.05
C VAL A 112 -6.85 -7.51 4.19
N VAL A 113 -7.28 -7.96 3.02
CA VAL A 113 -6.43 -8.70 2.08
C VAL A 113 -5.31 -7.80 1.55
N SER A 114 -5.61 -6.58 1.14
CA SER A 114 -4.61 -5.65 0.58
C SER A 114 -3.54 -5.29 1.61
N PHE A 115 -3.93 -4.88 2.82
CA PHE A 115 -2.96 -4.56 3.87
C PHE A 115 -2.16 -5.79 4.31
N GLY A 116 -2.81 -6.95 4.41
CA GLY A 116 -2.14 -8.19 4.76
C GLY A 116 -1.11 -8.58 3.70
N ALA A 117 -1.49 -8.57 2.42
CA ALA A 117 -0.60 -8.92 1.31
C ALA A 117 0.59 -7.96 1.19
N VAL A 118 0.35 -6.64 1.24
CA VAL A 118 1.43 -5.64 1.20
C VAL A 118 2.36 -5.76 2.40
N SER A 119 1.81 -5.97 3.61
CA SER A 119 2.64 -6.18 4.81
C SER A 119 3.52 -7.42 4.66
N LEU A 120 2.97 -8.52 4.16
CA LEU A 120 3.73 -9.74 3.92
C LEU A 120 4.83 -9.52 2.87
N ALA A 121 4.50 -8.88 1.76
CA ALA A 121 5.47 -8.55 0.71
C ALA A 121 6.64 -7.69 1.24
N VAL A 122 6.34 -6.69 2.07
CA VAL A 122 7.37 -5.85 2.70
C VAL A 122 8.20 -6.63 3.72
N ILE A 123 7.57 -7.44 4.57
CA ILE A 123 8.26 -8.25 5.60
C ILE A 123 9.20 -9.28 4.96
N LEU A 124 8.85 -9.85 3.82
CA LEU A 124 9.68 -10.81 3.11
C LEU A 124 10.63 -10.12 2.13
N GLY A 125 10.14 -9.19 1.33
CA GLY A 125 10.90 -8.57 0.24
C GLY A 125 12.02 -7.65 0.73
N VAL A 126 11.76 -6.82 1.76
CA VAL A 126 12.80 -5.90 2.26
C VAL A 126 14.02 -6.65 2.82
N PRO A 127 13.89 -7.66 3.71
CA PRO A 127 15.05 -8.41 4.19
C PRO A 127 15.76 -9.16 3.05
N LEU A 128 15.03 -9.77 2.11
CA LEU A 128 15.63 -10.45 0.97
C LEU A 128 16.42 -9.49 0.08
N GLY A 129 15.87 -8.30 -0.19
CA GLY A 129 16.58 -7.26 -0.93
C GLY A 129 17.84 -6.77 -0.20
N LEU A 130 17.79 -6.58 1.11
CA LEU A 130 18.96 -6.21 1.91
C LEU A 130 20.04 -7.29 1.92
N VAL A 131 19.65 -8.56 2.01
CA VAL A 131 20.57 -9.70 1.93
C VAL A 131 21.24 -9.75 0.55
N SER A 132 20.49 -9.57 -0.53
CA SER A 132 21.00 -9.52 -1.90
C SER A 132 22.09 -8.44 -2.06
N VAL A 133 21.82 -7.22 -1.64
CA VAL A 133 22.76 -6.09 -1.69
C VAL A 133 24.00 -6.31 -0.80
N HIS A 134 23.81 -6.91 0.38
CA HIS A 134 24.89 -7.11 1.35
C HIS A 134 25.89 -8.20 0.91
N PHE A 135 25.37 -9.34 0.47
CA PHE A 135 26.21 -10.51 0.15
C PHE A 135 26.65 -10.59 -1.30
N ARG A 136 26.33 -9.66 -2.15
CA ARG A 136 26.73 -9.54 -3.58
C ARG A 136 27.25 -10.84 -4.23
N GLY A 137 27.28 -10.94 -5.56
CA GLY A 137 27.78 -12.10 -6.27
C GLY A 137 26.80 -13.28 -6.28
N TRP A 138 27.21 -14.46 -5.93
CA TRP A 138 26.42 -15.69 -6.10
C TRP A 138 25.08 -15.71 -5.35
N THR A 139 25.03 -15.09 -4.18
CA THR A 139 23.81 -14.96 -3.39
C THR A 139 22.79 -14.06 -4.10
N ASP A 140 23.26 -12.95 -4.65
CA ASP A 140 22.44 -12.04 -5.44
C ASP A 140 21.91 -12.71 -6.70
N ASP A 141 22.78 -13.41 -7.44
CA ASP A 141 22.42 -14.15 -8.66
C ASP A 141 21.35 -15.22 -8.40
N ILE A 142 21.44 -15.96 -7.28
CA ILE A 142 20.45 -16.98 -6.92
C ILE A 142 19.11 -16.32 -6.53
N LEU A 143 19.15 -15.29 -5.67
CA LEU A 143 17.94 -14.58 -5.25
C LEU A 143 17.22 -13.96 -6.43
N MET A 144 17.95 -13.31 -7.35
CA MET A 144 17.36 -12.75 -8.56
C MET A 144 16.73 -13.81 -9.46
N ARG A 145 17.35 -14.98 -9.62
CA ARG A 145 16.75 -16.09 -10.40
C ARG A 145 15.47 -16.63 -9.78
N ILE A 146 15.41 -16.69 -8.43
CA ILE A 146 14.18 -17.08 -7.73
C ILE A 146 13.09 -16.04 -7.95
N MET A 147 13.42 -14.74 -7.85
CA MET A 147 12.45 -13.66 -8.10
C MET A 147 11.97 -13.68 -9.56
N ASP A 148 12.86 -13.85 -10.51
CA ASP A 148 12.51 -13.97 -11.93
C ASP A 148 11.56 -15.15 -12.17
N ALA A 149 11.82 -16.29 -11.55
CA ALA A 149 10.94 -17.45 -11.64
C ALA A 149 9.55 -17.19 -11.05
N LEU A 150 9.47 -16.48 -9.91
CA LEU A 150 8.18 -16.11 -9.29
C LEU A 150 7.39 -15.13 -10.17
N ILE A 151 8.05 -14.14 -10.78
CA ILE A 151 7.42 -13.15 -11.66
C ILE A 151 6.89 -13.79 -12.95
N VAL A 152 7.58 -14.80 -13.49
CA VAL A 152 7.12 -15.53 -14.69
C VAL A 152 5.85 -16.35 -14.41
N PHE A 153 5.66 -16.79 -13.17
CA PHE A 153 4.46 -17.53 -12.80
C PHE A 153 3.25 -16.58 -12.66
N PRO A 154 2.14 -16.84 -13.38
CA PRO A 154 0.93 -16.05 -13.21
C PRO A 154 0.46 -16.12 -11.75
N SER A 155 0.32 -14.97 -11.09
CA SER A 155 -0.12 -14.86 -9.69
C SER A 155 -1.43 -15.60 -9.40
N LEU A 156 -2.30 -15.67 -10.40
CA LEU A 156 -3.56 -16.42 -10.33
C LEU A 156 -3.32 -17.92 -10.14
N LEU A 157 -2.33 -18.51 -10.80
CA LEU A 157 -2.00 -19.93 -10.64
C LEU A 157 -1.43 -20.23 -9.25
N ILE A 158 -0.60 -19.33 -8.73
CA ILE A 158 -0.11 -19.43 -7.35
C ILE A 158 -1.28 -19.38 -6.38
N ALA A 159 -2.21 -18.45 -6.58
CA ALA A 159 -3.39 -18.29 -5.72
C ALA A 159 -4.29 -19.55 -5.74
N ILE A 160 -4.54 -20.12 -6.92
CA ILE A 160 -5.32 -21.36 -7.05
C ILE A 160 -4.59 -22.53 -6.39
N GLY A 161 -3.30 -22.69 -6.67
CA GLY A 161 -2.49 -23.78 -6.09
C GLY A 161 -2.46 -23.73 -4.56
N LEU A 162 -2.25 -22.53 -3.97
CA LEU A 162 -2.32 -22.35 -2.52
C LEU A 162 -3.72 -22.61 -1.97
N SER A 163 -4.78 -22.19 -2.68
CA SER A 163 -6.15 -22.41 -2.23
C SER A 163 -6.53 -23.90 -2.23
N VAL A 164 -5.99 -24.67 -3.17
CA VAL A 164 -6.18 -26.14 -3.20
C VAL A 164 -5.38 -26.81 -2.07
N ALA A 165 -4.16 -26.36 -1.82
CA ALA A 165 -3.26 -26.98 -0.83
C ALA A 165 -3.62 -26.64 0.61
N LEU A 166 -3.98 -25.38 0.90
CA LEU A 166 -4.21 -24.85 2.25
C LEU A 166 -5.68 -24.60 2.58
N GLY A 167 -6.55 -24.78 1.60
CA GLY A 167 -7.99 -24.46 1.73
C GLY A 167 -8.30 -23.00 1.39
N SER A 168 -9.59 -22.74 1.14
CA SER A 168 -10.11 -21.42 0.77
C SER A 168 -10.33 -20.56 2.01
N SER A 169 -9.33 -19.78 2.41
CA SER A 169 -9.43 -18.84 3.54
C SER A 169 -8.88 -17.46 3.16
N LEU A 170 -9.25 -16.43 3.94
CA LEU A 170 -8.68 -15.09 3.77
C LEU A 170 -7.16 -15.10 3.92
N LEU A 171 -6.63 -15.90 4.84
CA LEU A 171 -5.20 -16.06 5.03
C LEU A 171 -4.52 -16.61 3.78
N THR A 172 -5.12 -17.62 3.13
CA THR A 172 -4.58 -18.19 1.89
C THR A 172 -4.52 -17.17 0.77
N VAL A 173 -5.54 -16.31 0.65
CA VAL A 173 -5.55 -15.21 -0.34
C VAL A 173 -4.44 -14.18 -0.04
N VAL A 174 -4.28 -13.80 1.22
CA VAL A 174 -3.21 -12.88 1.66
C VAL A 174 -1.83 -13.47 1.35
N LEU A 175 -1.60 -14.75 1.66
CA LEU A 175 -0.34 -15.43 1.35
C LEU A 175 -0.09 -15.50 -0.15
N ALA A 176 -1.11 -15.87 -0.93
CA ALA A 176 -1.00 -16.00 -2.37
C ALA A 176 -0.62 -14.66 -3.04
N ILE A 177 -1.31 -13.57 -2.68
CA ILE A 177 -1.04 -12.24 -3.24
C ILE A 177 0.28 -11.68 -2.71
N GLY A 178 0.57 -11.87 -1.41
CA GLY A 178 1.79 -11.33 -0.79
C GLY A 178 3.08 -12.01 -1.23
N ILE A 179 3.02 -13.29 -1.64
CA ILE A 179 4.18 -14.02 -2.20
C ILE A 179 4.34 -13.73 -3.69
N ALA A 180 3.22 -13.49 -4.40
CA ALA A 180 3.24 -13.27 -5.85
C ALA A 180 3.63 -11.84 -6.26
N ASN A 181 3.71 -10.90 -5.32
CA ASN A 181 4.09 -9.50 -5.54
C ASN A 181 5.37 -9.13 -4.79
#